data_a86fc42698edf11420c847eb8ed83066
#
_entry.id   a86fc42698edf11420c847eb8ed83066
#
_cell.length_a   1.000
_cell.length_b   1.000
_cell.length_c   1.000
_cell.angle_alpha   90.00
_cell.angle_beta   90.00
_cell.angle_gamma   90.00
#
_symmetry.space_group_name_H-M   'P 1'
#
loop_
_entity.id
_entity.type
_entity.pdbx_description
1 polymer ?
#
loop_
_entity_poly.entity_id
_entity_poly.type
_entity_poly.pdbx_seq_one_letter_code
_entity_poly.pdbx_strand_id
1 'polypeptide(L)'
;MKDGKYVGRRRGVSSKALALTLAVMLVIGCTVGGTLAWLTDKTDAVQNTFTTSDVDIKLEETTGDSYKMVPGNTITKDPKVTVVAGSEKAYVFVKLEKSNNFDDFMTYTVAGGWTELTGVEGVSGVYYRTVEASTSDQGFAVIKDNTVTVKGGVTKAQMDALATGTYPTLTVTAYACQYYKNNTATDDDAKGTPFTAAEAWTNVNTNATPNA
;
A
#
# COMPACT_ATOMS: atom_id res chain seq x y z
N MET A 1 -80.08 10.36 70.07
CA MET A 1 -78.96 10.57 69.21
C MET A 1 -77.94 9.49 69.49
N LYS A 2 -77.78 8.53 68.56
CA LYS A 2 -76.78 7.44 68.69
C LYS A 2 -75.88 7.49 67.46
N ASP A 3 -74.65 7.85 67.70
CA ASP A 3 -73.61 7.87 66.68
C ASP A 3 -73.12 6.47 66.34
N GLY A 4 -73.40 5.98 65.15
CA GLY A 4 -72.90 4.71 64.64
C GLY A 4 -71.50 4.86 64.03
N LYS A 5 -70.48 4.37 64.69
CA LYS A 5 -69.12 4.26 64.13
C LYS A 5 -69.05 3.11 63.12
N TYR A 6 -68.88 3.44 61.87
CA TYR A 6 -68.51 2.47 60.83
C TYR A 6 -67.04 2.07 61.00
N VAL A 7 -66.84 0.83 61.44
CA VAL A 7 -65.48 0.21 61.42
C VAL A 7 -65.24 -0.45 60.06
N GLY A 8 -64.43 0.19 59.27
CA GLY A 8 -64.01 -0.37 58.02
C GLY A 8 -63.15 -1.60 58.17
N ARG A 9 -63.70 -2.74 57.79
CA ARG A 9 -63.02 -4.04 57.85
C ARG A 9 -61.93 -4.08 56.77
N ARG A 10 -60.68 -3.86 57.18
CA ARG A 10 -59.54 -4.08 56.27
C ARG A 10 -59.48 -5.57 55.92
N ARG A 11 -59.76 -5.89 54.64
CA ARG A 11 -59.57 -7.23 54.11
C ARG A 11 -58.06 -7.45 54.01
N GLY A 12 -57.48 -8.13 54.91
CA GLY A 12 -56.09 -8.58 54.83
C GLY A 12 -55.99 -9.56 53.66
N VAL A 13 -55.01 -9.36 52.81
CA VAL A 13 -54.66 -10.30 51.70
C VAL A 13 -54.36 -11.66 52.42
N SER A 14 -55.06 -12.72 52.00
CA SER A 14 -54.78 -14.04 52.58
C SER A 14 -53.36 -14.50 52.23
N SER A 15 -52.67 -15.12 53.20
CA SER A 15 -51.30 -15.64 52.95
C SER A 15 -51.20 -16.55 51.73
N LYS A 16 -52.30 -17.23 51.40
CA LYS A 16 -52.41 -18.05 50.17
C LYS A 16 -52.42 -17.22 48.92
N ALA A 17 -53.10 -16.06 48.90
CA ALA A 17 -53.09 -15.16 47.75
C ALA A 17 -51.71 -14.49 47.57
N LEU A 18 -51.03 -14.13 48.62
CA LEU A 18 -49.69 -13.60 48.61
C LEU A 18 -48.66 -14.61 48.05
N ALA A 19 -48.76 -15.87 48.55
CA ALA A 19 -47.91 -16.94 48.04
C ALA A 19 -48.15 -17.25 46.57
N LEU A 20 -49.40 -17.19 46.10
CA LEU A 20 -49.73 -17.42 44.68
C LEU A 20 -49.17 -16.30 43.77
N THR A 21 -49.31 -15.02 44.19
CA THR A 21 -48.73 -13.89 43.44
C THR A 21 -47.21 -13.95 43.40
N LEU A 22 -46.56 -14.35 44.49
CA LEU A 22 -45.11 -14.51 44.53
C LEU A 22 -44.63 -15.62 43.59
N ALA A 23 -45.36 -16.77 43.60
CA ALA A 23 -45.04 -17.88 42.69
C ALA A 23 -45.22 -17.51 41.20
N VAL A 24 -46.26 -16.76 40.85
CA VAL A 24 -46.48 -16.28 39.47
C VAL A 24 -45.41 -15.30 39.04
N MET A 25 -44.98 -14.36 39.90
CA MET A 25 -43.88 -13.44 39.61
C MET A 25 -42.54 -14.17 39.43
N LEU A 26 -42.31 -15.23 40.20
CA LEU A 26 -41.08 -16.02 40.10
C LEU A 26 -41.03 -16.81 38.78
N VAL A 27 -42.16 -17.38 38.35
CA VAL A 27 -42.27 -18.09 37.06
C VAL A 27 -42.08 -17.11 35.91
N ILE A 28 -42.69 -15.91 35.92
CA ILE A 28 -42.50 -14.90 34.90
C ILE A 28 -41.04 -14.41 34.88
N GLY A 29 -40.44 -14.18 36.03
CA GLY A 29 -39.02 -13.79 36.14
C GLY A 29 -38.07 -14.83 35.59
N CYS A 30 -38.29 -16.10 35.81
CA CYS A 30 -37.47 -17.20 35.28
C CYS A 30 -37.64 -17.37 33.77
N THR A 31 -38.84 -17.18 33.22
CA THR A 31 -39.06 -17.29 31.75
C THR A 31 -38.44 -16.13 30.99
N VAL A 32 -38.54 -14.89 31.52
CA VAL A 32 -37.95 -13.72 30.86
C VAL A 32 -36.41 -13.74 31.01
N GLY A 33 -35.91 -14.12 32.22
CA GLY A 33 -34.47 -14.25 32.44
C GLY A 33 -33.82 -15.36 31.62
N GLY A 34 -34.49 -16.49 31.47
CA GLY A 34 -34.01 -17.62 30.64
C GLY A 34 -34.00 -17.31 29.13
N THR A 35 -35.01 -16.59 28.66
CA THR A 35 -35.05 -16.19 27.23
C THR A 35 -34.03 -15.11 26.87
N LEU A 36 -33.76 -14.16 27.81
CA LEU A 36 -32.71 -13.16 27.63
C LEU A 36 -31.29 -13.77 27.68
N ALA A 37 -31.08 -14.78 28.54
CA ALA A 37 -29.80 -15.50 28.58
C ALA A 37 -29.54 -16.32 27.32
N TRP A 38 -30.57 -16.78 26.62
CA TRP A 38 -30.40 -17.51 25.37
C TRP A 38 -30.26 -16.59 24.14
N LEU A 39 -30.78 -15.35 24.22
CA LEU A 39 -30.59 -14.37 23.14
C LEU A 39 -29.23 -13.66 23.21
N THR A 40 -28.45 -13.83 24.25
CA THR A 40 -27.09 -13.33 24.37
C THR A 40 -26.07 -14.45 24.14
N ASP A 41 -26.28 -15.27 23.13
CA ASP A 41 -25.18 -16.06 22.56
C ASP A 41 -24.24 -15.07 21.86
N LYS A 42 -23.19 -14.70 22.59
CA LYS A 42 -22.08 -13.98 22.02
C LYS A 42 -21.33 -14.97 21.15
N THR A 43 -21.61 -14.94 19.87
CA THR A 43 -20.59 -15.37 18.92
C THR A 43 -19.32 -14.61 19.28
N ASP A 44 -18.20 -15.31 19.42
CA ASP A 44 -16.90 -14.68 19.55
C ASP A 44 -16.80 -13.61 18.47
N ALA A 45 -16.46 -12.40 18.87
CA ALA A 45 -16.33 -11.29 17.93
C ALA A 45 -15.27 -11.69 16.92
N VAL A 46 -15.67 -11.94 15.67
CA VAL A 46 -14.74 -12.11 14.57
C VAL A 46 -14.10 -10.74 14.36
N GLN A 47 -12.91 -10.57 14.90
CA GLN A 47 -12.12 -9.37 14.70
C GLN A 47 -11.54 -9.43 13.28
N ASN A 48 -12.21 -8.81 12.34
CA ASN A 48 -11.64 -8.56 11.03
C ASN A 48 -10.65 -7.41 11.16
N THR A 49 -9.38 -7.72 11.07
CA THR A 49 -8.33 -6.70 10.96
C THR A 49 -8.26 -6.28 9.49
N PHE A 50 -8.71 -5.07 9.21
CA PHE A 50 -8.52 -4.46 7.90
C PHE A 50 -7.14 -3.81 7.90
N THR A 51 -6.20 -4.41 7.19
CA THR A 51 -4.92 -3.78 6.90
C THR A 51 -5.06 -2.98 5.61
N THR A 52 -4.48 -1.79 5.57
CA THR A 52 -4.28 -1.07 4.30
C THR A 52 -3.34 -1.89 3.43
N SER A 53 -3.58 -1.90 2.12
CA SER A 53 -2.63 -2.44 1.16
C SER A 53 -1.33 -1.67 1.31
N ASP A 54 -0.28 -2.36 1.71
CA ASP A 54 1.02 -1.76 2.01
C ASP A 54 2.03 -2.23 0.97
N VAL A 55 2.59 -1.28 0.24
CA VAL A 55 3.67 -1.53 -0.70
C VAL A 55 4.80 -0.59 -0.34
N ASP A 56 5.83 -1.14 0.26
CA ASP A 56 7.02 -0.39 0.68
C ASP A 56 8.19 -0.69 -0.26
N ILE A 57 8.83 0.38 -0.75
CA ILE A 57 9.99 0.29 -1.63
C ILE A 57 11.13 1.16 -1.13
N LYS A 58 12.36 0.74 -1.45
CA LYS A 58 13.58 1.52 -1.26
C LYS A 58 14.30 1.64 -2.59
N LEU A 59 14.83 2.83 -2.87
CA LEU A 59 15.78 3.06 -3.95
C LEU A 59 17.14 3.33 -3.31
N GLU A 60 18.11 2.50 -3.63
CA GLU A 60 19.45 2.57 -3.06
C GLU A 60 20.48 2.63 -4.19
N GLU A 61 21.54 3.38 -3.97
CA GLU A 61 22.73 3.41 -4.81
C GLU A 61 23.97 3.48 -3.91
N THR A 62 24.95 2.60 -4.15
CA THR A 62 26.16 2.51 -3.29
C THR A 62 27.36 3.21 -3.91
N THR A 63 27.31 3.56 -5.19
CA THR A 63 28.46 4.04 -5.96
C THR A 63 28.66 5.55 -5.95
N GLY A 64 27.82 6.31 -5.22
CA GLY A 64 27.91 7.77 -5.14
C GLY A 64 27.23 8.49 -6.31
N ASP A 65 27.40 9.82 -6.36
CA ASP A 65 26.65 10.73 -7.23
C ASP A 65 27.55 11.60 -8.15
N SER A 66 28.87 11.53 -8.01
CA SER A 66 29.82 12.34 -8.76
C SER A 66 30.93 11.50 -9.39
N TYR A 67 31.04 11.57 -10.69
CA TYR A 67 31.95 10.72 -11.47
C TYR A 67 32.80 11.53 -12.44
N LYS A 68 34.06 11.06 -12.68
CA LYS A 68 34.91 11.62 -13.73
C LYS A 68 34.62 10.92 -15.05
N MET A 69 34.24 11.67 -16.04
CA MET A 69 34.05 11.15 -17.39
C MET A 69 35.40 10.99 -18.10
N VAL A 70 35.66 9.80 -18.62
CA VAL A 70 36.80 9.51 -19.51
C VAL A 70 36.26 8.82 -20.75
N PRO A 71 36.45 9.37 -21.95
CA PRO A 71 35.94 8.79 -23.20
C PRO A 71 36.30 7.30 -23.34
N GLY A 72 35.32 6.48 -23.67
CA GLY A 72 35.45 5.03 -23.80
C GLY A 72 35.43 4.22 -22.49
N ASN A 73 35.44 4.87 -21.33
CA ASN A 73 35.39 4.18 -20.04
C ASN A 73 33.96 3.97 -19.55
N THR A 74 33.78 2.96 -18.72
CA THR A 74 32.55 2.69 -17.97
C THR A 74 32.63 3.29 -16.58
N ILE A 75 31.49 3.73 -16.09
CA ILE A 75 31.27 4.21 -14.75
C ILE A 75 30.31 3.24 -14.07
N THR A 76 30.66 2.77 -12.89
CA THR A 76 29.74 1.94 -12.09
C THR A 76 28.63 2.82 -11.54
N LYS A 77 27.37 2.45 -11.83
CA LYS A 77 26.18 3.09 -11.33
C LYS A 77 25.13 2.01 -11.04
N ASP A 78 24.86 1.80 -9.78
CA ASP A 78 24.14 0.63 -9.26
C ASP A 78 22.77 0.92 -8.61
N PRO A 79 21.92 1.77 -9.24
CA PRO A 79 20.61 1.99 -8.67
C PRO A 79 19.83 0.68 -8.59
N LYS A 80 19.35 0.38 -7.39
CA LYS A 80 18.61 -0.84 -7.07
C LYS A 80 17.31 -0.47 -6.36
N VAL A 81 16.20 -0.94 -6.90
CA VAL A 81 14.90 -0.86 -6.22
C VAL A 81 14.71 -2.15 -5.42
N THR A 82 14.40 -2.01 -4.15
CA THR A 82 14.05 -3.13 -3.27
C THR A 82 12.59 -2.98 -2.83
N VAL A 83 11.78 -4.00 -3.12
CA VAL A 83 10.44 -4.16 -2.52
C VAL A 83 10.64 -4.86 -1.19
N VAL A 84 10.16 -4.21 -0.12
CA VAL A 84 10.37 -4.68 1.25
C VAL A 84 9.50 -5.90 1.54
N ALA A 85 10.03 -6.80 2.35
CA ALA A 85 9.32 -7.99 2.83
C ALA A 85 7.96 -7.63 3.44
N GLY A 86 6.95 -8.41 3.12
CA GLY A 86 5.56 -8.16 3.58
C GLY A 86 4.75 -7.27 2.66
N SER A 87 5.37 -6.65 1.64
CA SER A 87 4.63 -5.92 0.60
C SER A 87 3.71 -6.85 -0.17
N GLU A 88 2.55 -6.34 -0.54
CA GLU A 88 1.59 -7.03 -1.42
C GLU A 88 2.07 -7.03 -2.87
N LYS A 89 1.35 -7.78 -3.73
CA LYS A 89 1.59 -7.74 -5.17
C LYS A 89 1.46 -6.31 -5.70
N ALA A 90 2.45 -5.85 -6.46
CA ALA A 90 2.55 -4.46 -6.87
C ALA A 90 3.09 -4.28 -8.29
N TYR A 91 2.77 -3.13 -8.88
CA TYR A 91 3.56 -2.52 -9.93
C TYR A 91 4.67 -1.69 -9.27
N VAL A 92 5.89 -1.89 -9.74
CA VAL A 92 7.05 -1.07 -9.40
C VAL A 92 7.50 -0.35 -10.65
N PHE A 93 7.71 0.95 -10.54
CA PHE A 93 8.15 1.81 -11.64
C PHE A 93 9.50 2.43 -11.31
N VAL A 94 10.28 2.67 -12.34
CA VAL A 94 11.45 3.53 -12.30
C VAL A 94 11.35 4.57 -13.39
N LYS A 95 11.59 5.83 -13.05
CA LYS A 95 11.71 6.92 -13.98
C LYS A 95 13.18 7.29 -14.12
N LEU A 96 13.69 7.26 -15.33
CA LEU A 96 15.07 7.59 -15.71
C LEU A 96 15.06 8.91 -16.46
N GLU A 97 15.44 9.99 -15.78
CA GLU A 97 15.46 11.34 -16.32
C GLU A 97 16.88 11.73 -16.69
N LYS A 98 17.10 11.93 -17.97
CA LYS A 98 18.38 12.37 -18.54
C LYS A 98 18.37 13.88 -18.73
N SER A 99 19.51 14.55 -18.46
CA SER A 99 19.72 15.91 -18.96
C SER A 99 19.70 15.92 -20.49
N ASN A 100 19.39 17.08 -21.08
CA ASN A 100 19.25 17.22 -22.54
C ASN A 100 20.49 16.78 -23.32
N ASN A 101 21.68 16.92 -22.75
CA ASN A 101 22.96 16.57 -23.35
C ASN A 101 23.47 15.17 -22.93
N PHE A 102 22.72 14.42 -22.11
CA PHE A 102 23.20 13.12 -21.63
C PHE A 102 23.60 12.20 -22.77
N ASP A 103 22.76 12.08 -23.78
CA ASP A 103 22.96 11.18 -24.92
C ASP A 103 24.11 11.64 -25.87
N ASP A 104 24.61 12.85 -25.71
CA ASP A 104 25.82 13.29 -26.45
C ASP A 104 27.09 12.67 -25.86
N PHE A 105 27.09 12.47 -24.53
CA PHE A 105 28.28 12.04 -23.78
C PHE A 105 28.22 10.60 -23.31
N MET A 106 27.04 10.09 -22.99
CA MET A 106 26.88 8.85 -22.23
C MET A 106 25.82 7.93 -22.81
N THR A 107 25.90 6.65 -22.42
CA THR A 107 24.89 5.65 -22.77
C THR A 107 24.77 4.64 -21.66
N TYR A 108 23.57 4.07 -21.48
CA TYR A 108 23.30 2.94 -20.59
C TYR A 108 22.25 2.02 -21.23
N THR A 109 22.08 0.85 -20.63
CA THR A 109 20.99 -0.07 -20.98
C THR A 109 20.21 -0.37 -19.69
N VAL A 110 18.89 -0.39 -19.80
CA VAL A 110 18.03 -0.81 -18.67
C VAL A 110 18.20 -2.31 -18.42
N ALA A 111 18.22 -2.70 -17.16
CA ALA A 111 18.39 -4.09 -16.77
C ALA A 111 17.20 -4.96 -17.22
N GLY A 112 17.43 -6.26 -17.34
CA GLY A 112 16.37 -7.20 -17.69
C GLY A 112 15.22 -7.25 -16.69
N GLY A 113 14.02 -7.56 -17.18
CA GLY A 113 12.81 -7.66 -16.37
C GLY A 113 12.06 -6.34 -16.15
N TRP A 114 12.58 -5.23 -16.65
CA TRP A 114 11.86 -3.98 -16.77
C TRP A 114 11.25 -3.85 -18.18
N THR A 115 10.02 -3.35 -18.25
CA THR A 115 9.30 -3.07 -19.50
C THR A 115 9.09 -1.58 -19.62
N GLU A 116 9.39 -1.00 -20.77
CA GLU A 116 9.16 0.42 -21.02
C GLU A 116 7.65 0.71 -21.01
N LEU A 117 7.25 1.76 -20.30
CA LEU A 117 5.88 2.24 -20.29
C LEU A 117 5.64 3.10 -21.53
N THR A 118 4.87 2.56 -22.47
CA THR A 118 4.53 3.23 -23.72
C THR A 118 3.04 3.53 -23.81
N GLY A 119 2.64 4.43 -24.72
CA GLY A 119 1.22 4.75 -24.95
C GLY A 119 0.58 5.65 -23.91
N VAL A 120 1.35 6.26 -23.02
CA VAL A 120 0.89 7.28 -22.06
C VAL A 120 1.44 8.64 -22.51
N GLU A 121 0.53 9.57 -22.80
CA GLU A 121 0.89 10.90 -23.31
C GLU A 121 1.77 11.66 -22.29
N GLY A 122 2.85 12.28 -22.78
CA GLY A 122 3.78 13.04 -21.95
C GLY A 122 4.70 12.20 -21.04
N VAL A 123 4.66 10.86 -21.14
CA VAL A 123 5.49 9.96 -20.35
C VAL A 123 6.60 9.38 -21.21
N SER A 124 7.85 9.53 -20.76
CA SER A 124 9.04 8.95 -21.38
C SER A 124 10.06 8.57 -20.29
N GLY A 125 10.91 7.59 -20.58
CA GLY A 125 11.94 7.12 -19.66
C GLY A 125 11.38 6.42 -18.42
N VAL A 126 10.13 5.98 -18.45
CA VAL A 126 9.50 5.23 -17.38
C VAL A 126 9.49 3.75 -17.75
N TYR A 127 9.93 2.93 -16.82
CA TYR A 127 9.91 1.46 -16.93
C TYR A 127 9.18 0.87 -15.76
N TYR A 128 8.52 -0.26 -15.97
CA TYR A 128 7.77 -0.94 -14.92
C TYR A 128 8.06 -2.45 -14.89
N ARG A 129 7.72 -3.04 -13.78
CA ARG A 129 7.61 -4.49 -13.58
C ARG A 129 6.51 -4.80 -12.58
N THR A 130 5.96 -6.01 -12.66
CA THR A 130 5.11 -6.56 -11.59
C THR A 130 5.97 -7.35 -10.63
N VAL A 131 5.67 -7.23 -9.34
CA VAL A 131 6.36 -7.94 -8.26
C VAL A 131 5.31 -8.66 -7.43
N GLU A 132 5.50 -9.97 -7.23
CA GLU A 132 4.60 -10.76 -6.39
C GLU A 132 4.86 -10.49 -4.91
N ALA A 133 3.83 -10.69 -4.08
CA ALA A 133 3.97 -10.61 -2.63
C ALA A 133 5.04 -11.60 -2.13
N SER A 134 5.86 -11.16 -1.18
CA SER A 134 6.95 -11.97 -0.64
C SER A 134 7.19 -11.67 0.84
N THR A 135 7.57 -12.69 1.59
CA THR A 135 8.04 -12.56 2.98
C THR A 135 9.51 -12.18 3.10
N SER A 136 10.18 -11.95 1.96
CA SER A 136 11.59 -11.53 1.89
C SER A 136 11.72 -10.34 0.96
N ASP A 137 12.72 -9.50 1.21
CA ASP A 137 13.06 -8.38 0.34
C ASP A 137 13.38 -8.86 -1.08
N GLN A 138 12.88 -8.13 -2.08
CA GLN A 138 13.08 -8.41 -3.49
C GLN A 138 13.80 -7.24 -4.16
N GLY A 139 15.08 -7.41 -4.47
CA GLY A 139 15.93 -6.38 -5.06
C GLY A 139 16.04 -6.49 -6.59
N PHE A 140 15.96 -5.36 -7.28
CA PHE A 140 15.97 -5.26 -8.74
C PHE A 140 16.95 -4.18 -9.19
N ALA A 141 18.02 -4.57 -9.87
CA ALA A 141 18.89 -3.61 -10.53
C ALA A 141 18.13 -2.86 -11.63
N VAL A 142 18.40 -1.56 -11.76
CA VAL A 142 17.75 -0.70 -12.76
C VAL A 142 18.60 -0.60 -14.02
N ILE A 143 19.91 -0.51 -13.89
CA ILE A 143 20.87 -0.40 -14.98
C ILE A 143 21.54 -1.75 -15.20
N LYS A 144 21.60 -2.21 -16.45
CA LYS A 144 22.25 -3.46 -16.81
C LYS A 144 23.73 -3.42 -16.43
N ASP A 145 24.19 -4.50 -15.81
CA ASP A 145 25.57 -4.67 -15.35
C ASP A 145 26.07 -3.53 -14.43
N ASN A 146 25.13 -2.71 -13.91
CA ASN A 146 25.41 -1.53 -13.09
C ASN A 146 26.41 -0.57 -13.78
N THR A 147 26.32 -0.39 -15.09
CA THR A 147 27.29 0.40 -15.84
C THR A 147 26.65 1.45 -16.75
N VAL A 148 27.24 2.64 -16.69
CA VAL A 148 27.04 3.72 -17.67
C VAL A 148 28.35 3.94 -18.41
N THR A 149 28.31 4.05 -19.73
CA THR A 149 29.50 4.17 -20.56
C THR A 149 29.62 5.59 -21.09
N VAL A 150 30.79 6.20 -20.96
CA VAL A 150 31.14 7.43 -21.64
C VAL A 150 31.47 7.09 -23.12
N LYS A 151 30.79 7.73 -24.05
CA LYS A 151 30.98 7.43 -25.46
C LYS A 151 32.43 7.71 -25.91
N GLY A 152 33.04 6.76 -26.60
CA GLY A 152 34.45 6.86 -27.04
C GLY A 152 34.72 7.98 -28.04
N GLY A 153 33.68 8.46 -28.74
CA GLY A 153 33.78 9.56 -29.69
C GLY A 153 33.73 10.96 -29.08
N VAL A 154 33.54 11.06 -27.74
CA VAL A 154 33.54 12.37 -27.06
C VAL A 154 34.94 12.97 -27.11
N THR A 155 35.02 14.19 -27.64
CA THR A 155 36.29 14.90 -27.81
C THR A 155 36.67 15.72 -26.58
N LYS A 156 37.96 16.02 -26.42
CA LYS A 156 38.43 16.93 -25.36
C LYS A 156 37.72 18.29 -25.44
N ALA A 157 37.52 18.83 -26.62
CA ALA A 157 36.86 20.13 -26.81
C ALA A 157 35.41 20.12 -26.29
N GLN A 158 34.65 19.01 -26.50
CA GLN A 158 33.30 18.84 -25.95
C GLN A 158 33.32 18.77 -24.43
N MET A 159 34.30 18.06 -23.85
CA MET A 159 34.43 17.96 -22.40
C MET A 159 34.86 19.28 -21.75
N ASP A 160 35.78 20.00 -22.36
CA ASP A 160 36.25 21.30 -21.91
C ASP A 160 35.13 22.39 -21.97
N ALA A 161 34.15 22.20 -22.86
CA ALA A 161 32.99 23.09 -22.97
C ALA A 161 31.94 22.87 -21.84
N LEU A 162 32.05 21.79 -21.08
CA LEU A 162 31.17 21.56 -19.95
C LEU A 162 31.57 22.45 -18.76
N ALA A 163 30.58 23.03 -18.10
CA ALA A 163 30.74 23.88 -16.92
C ALA A 163 29.83 23.40 -15.79
N THR A 164 30.00 23.94 -14.61
CA THR A 164 29.09 23.69 -13.49
C THR A 164 27.64 23.96 -13.90
N GLY A 165 26.77 22.97 -13.76
CA GLY A 165 25.36 23.02 -14.15
C GLY A 165 25.06 22.53 -15.58
N THR A 166 26.10 22.24 -16.39
CA THR A 166 25.90 21.66 -17.76
C THR A 166 26.46 20.25 -17.89
N TYR A 167 26.91 19.63 -16.81
CA TYR A 167 27.32 18.22 -16.82
C TYR A 167 26.13 17.31 -17.13
N PRO A 168 26.32 16.24 -17.91
CA PRO A 168 25.28 15.26 -18.15
C PRO A 168 24.86 14.58 -16.84
N THR A 169 23.56 14.51 -16.62
CA THR A 169 22.98 13.89 -15.41
C THR A 169 21.99 12.80 -15.77
N LEU A 170 21.91 11.79 -14.92
CA LEU A 170 20.88 10.75 -14.92
C LEU A 170 20.27 10.67 -13.54
N THR A 171 19.00 11.03 -13.43
CA THR A 171 18.22 10.93 -12.20
C THR A 171 17.35 9.70 -12.26
N VAL A 172 17.36 8.91 -11.20
CA VAL A 172 16.54 7.71 -11.04
C VAL A 172 15.54 7.96 -9.91
N THR A 173 14.26 7.74 -10.19
CA THR A 173 13.20 7.82 -9.19
C THR A 173 12.38 6.53 -9.23
N ALA A 174 12.05 5.98 -8.07
CA ALA A 174 11.24 4.77 -7.98
C ALA A 174 9.84 5.09 -7.43
N TYR A 175 8.85 4.35 -7.90
CA TYR A 175 7.46 4.44 -7.46
C TYR A 175 6.88 3.04 -7.35
N ALA A 176 5.86 2.88 -6.50
CA ALA A 176 5.11 1.65 -6.41
C ALA A 176 3.62 1.91 -6.34
N CYS A 177 2.85 1.00 -6.89
CA CYS A 177 1.40 0.99 -6.84
C CYS A 177 0.92 -0.43 -6.61
N GLN A 178 -0.06 -0.61 -5.74
CA GLN A 178 -0.73 -1.90 -5.59
C GLN A 178 -1.20 -2.44 -6.95
N TYR A 179 -1.20 -3.77 -7.11
CA TYR A 179 -1.56 -4.39 -8.37
C TYR A 179 -3.07 -4.34 -8.65
N TYR A 180 -3.91 -4.41 -7.62
CA TYR A 180 -5.37 -4.46 -7.74
C TYR A 180 -6.01 -3.11 -7.41
N LYS A 181 -7.03 -2.70 -8.20
CA LYS A 181 -7.75 -1.41 -8.04
C LYS A 181 -8.64 -1.39 -6.80
N ASN A 182 -9.43 -2.43 -6.64
CA ASN A 182 -10.40 -2.61 -5.57
C ASN A 182 -10.78 -4.08 -5.52
N ASN A 183 -11.26 -4.49 -4.38
CA ASN A 183 -11.88 -5.78 -4.24
C ASN A 183 -13.40 -5.62 -4.43
N THR A 184 -13.88 -5.83 -5.66
CA THR A 184 -15.31 -5.90 -5.97
C THR A 184 -15.80 -7.34 -6.05
N ALA A 185 -14.96 -8.31 -5.71
CA ALA A 185 -15.30 -9.71 -5.75
C ALA A 185 -16.38 -10.01 -4.70
N THR A 186 -17.50 -10.55 -5.17
CA THR A 186 -18.56 -11.10 -4.33
C THR A 186 -18.32 -12.55 -3.96
N ASP A 187 -17.21 -13.12 -4.44
CA ASP A 187 -16.82 -14.53 -4.28
C ASP A 187 -15.48 -14.66 -3.57
N ASP A 188 -15.19 -15.86 -3.05
CA ASP A 188 -14.01 -16.24 -2.26
C ASP A 188 -12.63 -15.95 -2.89
N ASP A 189 -12.58 -15.56 -4.16
CA ASP A 189 -11.38 -15.07 -4.85
C ASP A 189 -11.24 -13.54 -4.73
N ALA A 190 -11.00 -13.07 -3.54
CA ALA A 190 -10.90 -11.66 -3.13
C ALA A 190 -9.74 -10.85 -3.78
N LYS A 191 -9.35 -11.15 -5.02
CA LYS A 191 -8.16 -10.52 -5.64
C LYS A 191 -8.41 -9.18 -6.34
N GLY A 192 -9.67 -8.75 -6.50
CA GLY A 192 -9.95 -7.47 -7.15
C GLY A 192 -9.59 -7.41 -8.65
N THR A 193 -9.87 -6.29 -9.30
CA THR A 193 -9.53 -6.06 -10.71
C THR A 193 -8.11 -5.51 -10.82
N PRO A 194 -7.22 -6.09 -11.63
CA PRO A 194 -5.87 -5.56 -11.83
C PRO A 194 -5.88 -4.16 -12.45
N PHE A 195 -4.96 -3.33 -12.04
CA PHE A 195 -4.60 -2.16 -12.84
C PHE A 195 -3.89 -2.59 -14.13
N THR A 196 -4.04 -1.82 -15.19
CA THR A 196 -3.04 -1.79 -16.26
C THR A 196 -1.82 -0.97 -15.78
N ALA A 197 -0.66 -1.17 -16.39
CA ALA A 197 0.54 -0.41 -16.03
C ALA A 197 0.33 1.11 -16.22
N ALA A 198 -0.41 1.52 -17.26
CA ALA A 198 -0.73 2.92 -17.51
C ALA A 198 -1.62 3.54 -16.42
N GLU A 199 -2.66 2.83 -15.99
CA GLU A 199 -3.52 3.27 -14.89
C GLU A 199 -2.76 3.34 -13.56
N ALA A 200 -1.94 2.33 -13.26
CA ALA A 200 -1.10 2.30 -12.07
C ALA A 200 -0.11 3.47 -12.05
N TRP A 201 0.52 3.78 -13.19
CA TRP A 201 1.40 4.95 -13.33
C TRP A 201 0.65 6.26 -13.08
N THR A 202 -0.51 6.44 -13.68
CA THR A 202 -1.35 7.63 -13.47
C THR A 202 -1.67 7.81 -11.99
N ASN A 203 -2.00 6.72 -11.30
CA ASN A 203 -2.34 6.75 -9.89
C ASN A 203 -1.15 7.21 -9.01
N VAL A 204 0.06 6.70 -9.24
CA VAL A 204 1.24 7.11 -8.45
C VAL A 204 1.73 8.50 -8.80
N ASN A 205 1.66 8.90 -10.08
CA ASN A 205 2.15 10.21 -10.51
C ASN A 205 1.26 11.37 -10.03
N THR A 206 -0.04 11.11 -9.80
CA THR A 206 -0.98 12.12 -9.25
C THR A 206 -0.96 12.18 -7.72
N ASN A 207 -0.60 11.08 -7.05
CA ASN A 207 -0.69 10.96 -5.60
C ASN A 207 0.68 10.90 -4.90
N ALA A 208 1.77 10.77 -5.64
CA ALA A 208 3.09 10.73 -5.06
C ALA A 208 3.53 12.13 -4.60
N THR A 209 3.42 12.39 -3.30
CA THR A 209 4.28 13.39 -2.67
C THR A 209 5.67 12.76 -2.63
N PRO A 210 6.72 13.37 -3.20
CA PRO A 210 8.07 12.84 -3.06
C PRO A 210 8.41 12.74 -1.58
N ASN A 211 8.77 11.57 -1.11
CA ASN A 211 9.38 11.43 0.21
C ASN A 211 10.71 12.20 0.16
N ALA A 212 10.77 13.28 0.93
CA ALA A 212 11.95 14.10 1.11
C ALA A 212 13.01 13.36 1.94
#